data_e32b7bb4ecfad6743ca974f50a76ee65
#
_entry.id   e32b7bb4ecfad6743ca974f50a76ee65
#
_cell.length_a   1.000
_cell.length_b   1.000
_cell.length_c   1.000
_cell.angle_alpha   90.00
_cell.angle_beta   90.00
_cell.angle_gamma   90.00
#
_symmetry.space_group_name_H-M   'P 1'
#
loop_
_entity.id
_entity.type
_entity.pdbx_description
1 polymer ?
#
loop_
_entity_poly.entity_id
_entity_poly.type
_entity_poly.pdbx_seq_one_letter_code
_entity_poly.pdbx_strand_id
1 'polypeptide(L)'
;MAYQVLVVDDEKLIVKGIKFSLEQDGMEVTAAYDGEEALQYIKEKNFDLVVLDVMLPKMDGLQVCQATREFSQVPIIMVTAKGEDMDKIMGLEYGADDYITKPFNILE
;
A
#
# COMPACT_ATOMS: atom_id res chain seq x y z
N MET A 1 -5.11 -19.31 -9.87
CA MET A 1 -5.82 -18.16 -9.27
C MET A 1 -4.87 -17.00 -9.07
N ALA A 2 -5.32 -15.81 -9.44
CA ALA A 2 -4.46 -14.63 -9.32
C ALA A 2 -4.60 -14.00 -7.92
N TYR A 3 -3.48 -13.55 -7.37
CA TYR A 3 -3.50 -12.76 -6.14
C TYR A 3 -4.06 -11.37 -6.43
N GLN A 4 -4.85 -10.86 -5.51
CA GLN A 4 -5.45 -9.53 -5.61
C GLN A 4 -4.62 -8.55 -4.77
N VAL A 5 -4.01 -7.56 -5.41
CA VAL A 5 -3.14 -6.59 -4.74
C VAL A 5 -3.69 -5.18 -4.92
N LEU A 6 -3.76 -4.43 -3.84
CA LEU A 6 -4.09 -3.01 -3.88
C LEU A 6 -2.81 -2.20 -3.74
N VAL A 7 -2.54 -1.31 -4.69
CA VAL A 7 -1.38 -0.44 -4.66
C VAL A 7 -1.86 1.00 -4.45
N VAL A 8 -1.38 1.63 -3.39
CA VAL A 8 -1.83 2.97 -2.99
C VAL A 8 -0.67 3.95 -2.94
N ASP A 9 -0.67 4.93 -3.83
CA ASP A 9 0.34 5.98 -3.88
C ASP A 9 -0.24 7.12 -4.71
N ASP A 10 0.03 8.37 -4.35
CA ASP A 10 -0.47 9.51 -5.10
C ASP A 10 0.41 9.81 -6.34
N GLU A 11 1.57 9.20 -6.43
CA GLU A 11 2.45 9.33 -7.60
C GLU A 11 2.07 8.28 -8.63
N LYS A 12 1.40 8.71 -9.69
CA LYS A 12 0.87 7.79 -10.71
C LYS A 12 1.94 6.96 -11.40
N LEU A 13 3.14 7.52 -11.57
CA LEU A 13 4.24 6.79 -12.20
C LEU A 13 4.71 5.62 -11.34
N ILE A 14 4.73 5.80 -10.02
CA ILE A 14 5.11 4.74 -9.10
C ILE A 14 4.07 3.63 -9.14
N VAL A 15 2.79 3.99 -9.07
CA VAL A 15 1.69 3.02 -9.15
C VAL A 15 1.77 2.23 -10.46
N LYS A 16 2.00 2.94 -11.56
CA LYS A 16 2.09 2.30 -12.88
C LYS A 16 3.24 1.29 -12.93
N GLY A 17 4.39 1.65 -12.38
CA GLY A 17 5.55 0.75 -12.36
C GLY A 17 5.31 -0.50 -11.52
N ILE A 18 4.77 -0.32 -10.32
CA ILE A 18 4.47 -1.45 -9.43
C ILE A 18 3.41 -2.36 -10.08
N LYS A 19 2.36 -1.75 -10.61
CA LYS A 19 1.28 -2.48 -11.26
C LYS A 19 1.82 -3.32 -12.41
N PHE A 20 2.63 -2.72 -13.27
CA PHE A 20 3.22 -3.42 -14.41
C PHE A 20 4.03 -4.63 -13.93
N SER A 21 4.89 -4.43 -12.95
CA SER A 21 5.74 -5.48 -12.43
C SER A 21 4.94 -6.65 -11.83
N LEU A 22 3.93 -6.34 -11.02
CA LEU A 22 3.12 -7.37 -10.39
C LEU A 22 2.21 -8.10 -11.38
N GLU A 23 1.69 -7.37 -12.37
CA GLU A 23 0.86 -8.00 -13.39
C GLU A 23 1.65 -8.96 -14.27
N GLN A 24 2.94 -8.70 -14.45
CA GLN A 24 3.80 -9.63 -15.18
C GLN A 24 3.95 -10.96 -14.45
N ASP A 25 3.81 -10.94 -13.13
CA ASP A 25 3.84 -12.16 -12.32
C ASP A 25 2.47 -12.81 -12.16
N GLY A 26 1.48 -12.34 -12.91
CA GLY A 26 0.15 -12.92 -12.91
C GLY A 26 -0.78 -12.41 -11.83
N MET A 27 -0.41 -11.36 -11.12
CA MET A 27 -1.27 -10.78 -10.09
C MET A 27 -2.25 -9.79 -10.70
N GLU A 28 -3.40 -9.62 -10.05
CA GLU A 28 -4.37 -8.60 -10.44
C GLU A 28 -4.21 -7.42 -9.51
N VAL A 29 -4.00 -6.23 -10.09
CA VAL A 29 -3.68 -5.02 -9.32
C VAL A 29 -4.77 -3.99 -9.46
N THR A 30 -5.22 -3.46 -8.32
CA THR A 30 -6.13 -2.33 -8.24
C THR A 30 -5.32 -1.14 -7.74
N ALA A 31 -5.50 0.02 -8.34
CA ALA A 31 -4.77 1.22 -7.98
C ALA A 31 -5.67 2.19 -7.21
N ALA A 32 -5.11 2.81 -6.17
CA ALA A 32 -5.75 3.89 -5.44
C ALA A 32 -4.74 5.02 -5.29
N TYR A 33 -5.20 6.25 -5.30
CA TYR A 33 -4.32 7.42 -5.34
C TYR A 33 -4.43 8.31 -4.11
N ASP A 34 -5.31 7.98 -3.18
CA ASP A 34 -5.42 8.64 -1.88
C ASP A 34 -5.94 7.66 -0.84
N GLY A 35 -5.86 8.07 0.42
CA GLY A 35 -6.21 7.18 1.52
C GLY A 35 -7.69 6.84 1.61
N GLU A 36 -8.56 7.77 1.25
CA GLU A 36 -10.01 7.52 1.28
C GLU A 36 -10.40 6.49 0.23
N GLU A 37 -9.85 6.63 -0.97
CA GLU A 37 -10.09 5.68 -2.05
C GLU A 37 -9.59 4.29 -1.66
N ALA A 38 -8.39 4.23 -1.07
CA ALA A 38 -7.80 2.97 -0.62
C ALA A 38 -8.71 2.27 0.38
N LEU A 39 -9.18 3.00 1.39
CA LEU A 39 -10.02 2.40 2.42
C LEU A 39 -11.34 1.91 1.85
N GLN A 40 -11.91 2.65 0.89
CA GLN A 40 -13.13 2.25 0.21
C GLN A 40 -12.94 0.92 -0.51
N TYR A 41 -11.84 0.76 -1.25
CA TYR A 41 -11.54 -0.50 -1.93
C TYR A 41 -11.36 -1.65 -0.94
N ILE A 42 -10.64 -1.41 0.16
CA ILE A 42 -10.39 -2.45 1.15
C ILE A 42 -11.70 -2.96 1.76
N LYS A 43 -12.68 -2.08 1.95
CA LYS A 43 -13.98 -2.46 2.48
C LYS A 43 -14.83 -3.22 1.46
N GLU A 44 -14.67 -2.93 0.17
CA GLU A 44 -15.51 -3.49 -0.87
C GLU A 44 -14.98 -4.79 -1.46
N LYS A 45 -13.67 -4.98 -1.44
CA LYS A 45 -13.02 -6.12 -2.07
C LYS A 45 -12.11 -6.85 -1.10
N ASN A 46 -11.85 -8.12 -1.38
CA ASN A 46 -10.90 -8.91 -0.61
C ASN A 46 -9.55 -8.89 -1.34
N PHE A 47 -8.54 -8.32 -0.69
CA PHE A 47 -7.19 -8.29 -1.23
C PHE A 47 -6.30 -9.28 -0.48
N ASP A 48 -5.29 -9.78 -1.18
CA ASP A 48 -4.27 -10.65 -0.57
C ASP A 48 -3.12 -9.83 -0.02
N LEU A 49 -2.95 -8.61 -0.51
CA LEU A 49 -1.87 -7.71 -0.11
C LEU A 49 -2.25 -6.28 -0.40
N VAL A 50 -1.87 -5.36 0.49
CA VAL A 50 -2.01 -3.92 0.27
C VAL A 50 -0.61 -3.30 0.33
N VAL A 51 -0.21 -2.60 -0.72
CA VAL A 51 1.03 -1.81 -0.76
C VAL A 51 0.63 -0.36 -0.58
N LEU A 52 1.04 0.26 0.51
CA LEU A 52 0.45 1.50 0.99
C LEU A 52 1.51 2.56 1.29
N ASP A 53 1.46 3.67 0.56
CA ASP A 53 2.33 4.81 0.83
C ASP A 53 1.91 5.50 2.14
N VAL A 54 2.87 5.91 2.93
CA VAL A 54 2.60 6.64 4.17
C VAL A 54 2.09 8.06 3.85
N MET A 55 2.73 8.73 2.91
CA MET A 55 2.42 10.14 2.58
C MET A 55 1.36 10.24 1.50
N LEU A 56 0.10 10.22 1.92
CA LEU A 56 -1.05 10.29 1.01
C LEU A 56 -1.90 11.52 1.28
N PRO A 57 -2.57 12.06 0.24
CA PRO A 57 -3.55 13.12 0.46
C PRO A 57 -4.82 12.55 1.11
N LYS A 58 -5.60 13.43 1.71
CA LYS A 58 -6.88 13.16 2.37
C LYS A 58 -6.75 12.35 3.64
N MET A 59 -6.31 11.12 3.54
CA MET A 59 -6.10 10.24 4.68
C MET A 59 -4.75 9.55 4.48
N ASP A 60 -3.79 9.79 5.37
CA ASP A 60 -2.46 9.23 5.19
C ASP A 60 -2.42 7.71 5.40
N GLY A 61 -1.28 7.10 5.02
CA GLY A 61 -1.16 5.64 5.08
C GLY A 61 -1.28 5.07 6.49
N LEU A 62 -0.83 5.80 7.50
CA LEU A 62 -0.94 5.33 8.89
C LEU A 62 -2.40 5.27 9.31
N GLN A 63 -3.18 6.28 8.94
CA GLN A 63 -4.61 6.32 9.23
C GLN A 63 -5.36 5.21 8.51
N VAL A 64 -4.99 4.94 7.24
CA VAL A 64 -5.60 3.86 6.46
C VAL A 64 -5.31 2.52 7.12
N CYS A 65 -4.07 2.29 7.52
CA CYS A 65 -3.66 1.06 8.16
C CYS A 65 -4.44 0.83 9.46
N GLN A 66 -4.49 1.85 10.31
CA GLN A 66 -5.21 1.77 11.58
C GLN A 66 -6.70 1.48 11.36
N ALA A 67 -7.33 2.18 10.43
CA ALA A 67 -8.74 1.97 10.13
C ALA A 67 -8.99 0.57 9.58
N THR A 68 -8.09 0.07 8.73
CA THR A 68 -8.19 -1.26 8.15
C THR A 68 -8.15 -2.34 9.24
N ARG A 69 -7.29 -2.16 10.25
CA ARG A 69 -7.14 -3.15 11.32
C ARG A 69 -8.38 -3.28 12.19
N GLU A 70 -9.32 -2.36 12.12
CA GLU A 70 -10.58 -2.49 12.85
C GLU A 70 -11.48 -3.58 12.26
N PHE A 71 -11.29 -3.95 11.01
CA PHE A 71 -12.14 -4.95 10.36
C PHE A 71 -11.42 -5.99 9.50
N SER A 72 -10.10 -5.87 9.34
CA SER A 72 -9.36 -6.77 8.45
C SER A 72 -7.93 -7.00 8.92
N GLN A 73 -7.43 -8.21 8.67
CA GLN A 73 -6.03 -8.57 8.92
C GLN A 73 -5.27 -8.74 7.61
N VAL A 74 -5.72 -8.10 6.54
CA VAL A 74 -5.05 -8.19 5.25
C VAL A 74 -3.58 -7.76 5.39
N PRO A 75 -2.63 -8.49 4.79
CA PRO A 75 -1.22 -8.08 4.83
C PRO A 75 -1.02 -6.70 4.23
N ILE A 76 -0.30 -5.84 4.95
CA ILE A 76 -0.01 -4.46 4.52
C ILE A 76 1.48 -4.23 4.54
N ILE A 77 2.02 -3.76 3.42
CA ILE A 77 3.41 -3.30 3.33
C ILE A 77 3.38 -1.79 3.18
N MET A 78 4.01 -1.09 4.12
CA MET A 78 4.09 0.37 4.06
C MET A 78 5.27 0.78 3.19
N VAL A 79 5.08 1.83 2.40
CA VAL A 79 6.14 2.41 1.58
C VAL A 79 6.43 3.80 2.14
N THR A 80 7.69 4.04 2.52
CA THR A 80 8.09 5.31 3.15
C THR A 80 9.22 5.97 2.39
N ALA A 81 9.40 7.27 2.60
CA ALA A 81 10.54 7.99 2.04
C ALA A 81 11.81 7.55 2.76
N LYS A 82 12.92 7.51 2.02
CA LYS A 82 14.21 7.14 2.58
C LYS A 82 14.58 8.08 3.73
N GLY A 83 14.99 7.52 4.86
CA GLY A 83 15.38 8.30 6.03
C GLY A 83 14.25 8.62 6.99
N GLU A 84 13.04 8.21 6.67
CA GLU A 84 11.86 8.45 7.50
C GLU A 84 11.68 7.35 8.54
N ASP A 85 12.64 7.22 9.46
CA ASP A 85 12.63 6.13 10.43
C ASP A 85 11.42 6.15 11.37
N MET A 86 10.95 7.36 11.73
CA MET A 86 9.78 7.48 12.59
C MET A 86 8.54 6.91 11.91
N ASP A 87 8.39 7.16 10.61
CA ASP A 87 7.26 6.64 9.86
C ASP A 87 7.27 5.11 9.79
N LYS A 88 8.45 4.52 9.67
CA LYS A 88 8.60 3.07 9.65
C LYS A 88 8.13 2.45 10.97
N ILE A 89 8.59 3.00 12.07
CA ILE A 89 8.24 2.52 13.40
C ILE A 89 6.73 2.67 13.62
N MET A 90 6.19 3.84 13.30
CA MET A 90 4.77 4.10 13.47
C MET A 90 3.90 3.21 12.58
N GLY A 91 4.37 2.92 11.36
CA GLY A 91 3.65 2.02 10.47
C GLY A 91 3.47 0.65 11.08
N LEU A 92 4.52 0.09 11.67
CA LEU A 92 4.45 -1.21 12.32
C LEU A 92 3.56 -1.17 13.57
N GLU A 93 3.62 -0.08 14.34
CA GLU A 93 2.77 0.09 15.51
C GLU A 93 1.30 0.20 15.14
N TYR A 94 0.98 0.75 13.97
CA TYR A 94 -0.39 0.87 13.50
C TYR A 94 -0.90 -0.37 12.78
N GLY A 95 -0.10 -1.43 12.75
CA GLY A 95 -0.55 -2.72 12.26
C GLY A 95 -0.07 -3.14 10.89
N ALA A 96 0.92 -2.43 10.32
CA ALA A 96 1.53 -2.88 9.07
C ALA A 96 2.39 -4.11 9.35
N ASP A 97 2.49 -5.00 8.37
CA ASP A 97 3.27 -6.22 8.49
C ASP A 97 4.75 -6.00 8.15
N ASP A 98 5.03 -5.02 7.30
CA ASP A 98 6.39 -4.73 6.86
C ASP A 98 6.43 -3.35 6.25
N TYR A 99 7.63 -2.90 5.89
CA TYR A 99 7.80 -1.61 5.23
C TYR A 99 8.94 -1.68 4.22
N ILE A 100 8.89 -0.81 3.20
CA ILE A 100 9.97 -0.61 2.24
C ILE A 100 10.22 0.88 2.09
N THR A 101 11.47 1.27 1.86
CA THR A 101 11.82 2.67 1.65
C THR A 101 11.92 3.01 0.17
N LYS A 102 11.48 4.21 -0.18
CA LYS A 102 11.70 4.78 -1.51
C LYS A 102 13.09 5.40 -1.57
N PRO A 103 13.71 5.47 -2.74
CA PRO A 103 13.29 4.84 -3.98
C PRO A 103 13.63 3.35 -4.00
N PHE A 104 12.86 2.57 -4.74
CA PHE A 104 13.16 1.16 -4.93
C PHE A 104 13.14 0.85 -6.42
N ASN A 105 13.87 -0.18 -6.80
CA ASN A 105 13.97 -0.55 -8.20
C ASN A 105 12.97 -1.64 -8.54
N ILE A 106 11.88 -1.23 -9.16
CA ILE A 106 10.76 -2.12 -9.47
C ILE A 106 11.07 -3.00 -10.68
N LEU A 107 12.01 -2.56 -11.51
CA LEU A 107 12.30 -3.22 -12.78
C LEU A 107 13.36 -4.32 -12.69
N GLU A 108 13.93 -4.51 -11.53
CA GLU A 108 14.92 -5.58 -11.32
C GLU A 108 14.31 -6.81 -10.67
#